data_520b35627c67a3a9bfe4c5e27691d88d
#
_entry.id   520b35627c67a3a9bfe4c5e27691d88d
#
_cell.length_a   1.000
_cell.length_b   1.000
_cell.length_c   1.000
_cell.angle_alpha   90.00
_cell.angle_beta   90.00
_cell.angle_gamma   90.00
#
_symmetry.space_group_name_H-M   'P 1'
#
loop_
_entity.id
_entity.type
_entity.pdbx_description
1 polymer ?
#
loop_
_entity_poly.entity_id
_entity_poly.type
_entity_poly.pdbx_seq_one_letter_code
_entity_poly.pdbx_strand_id
1 'polypeptide(L)'
;IEVPNKENSMVLLRDLLESDNFKNFKSNLSFAVGKDIAGQTVVTDIAKMPHVLIAGSTGSGKSVCINTLIMSILYKASPEDVKLIMVDPKVVELSVYNGIPHLLLPVVTDPKKAAGALHWGVNEMTERYKKFEDMHVRDLKGYNKKVEEMTENGGAELPQKLPQIVIIVDELADLMMVAPGEVEESICRLAQLARAAGIHLVIATQRPSVDVITGLIKANMPSRIAFAVSSGVDSRTILDMNGAEKLLGKGDMLFYPQGYPKPVRVQGAFVSDKEVADVVDYLKENNDVQSQDEVNQQIEALGSGAGDAPGKSGGENERDMYFADAGRFIIDKDKASIGMLQRVFKIGFNRAARIM
;
A
#
# COMPACT_ATOMS: atom_id res chain seq x y z
N ILE A 1 13.46 -30.36 -18.13
CA ILE A 1 12.40 -31.39 -18.08
C ILE A 1 11.92 -31.41 -16.64
N GLU A 2 10.65 -31.11 -16.39
CA GLU A 2 10.01 -31.20 -15.10
C GLU A 2 9.30 -32.53 -14.97
N VAL A 3 9.52 -33.21 -13.86
CA VAL A 3 8.85 -34.47 -13.56
C VAL A 3 8.05 -34.27 -12.28
N PRO A 4 6.72 -34.41 -12.33
CA PRO A 4 5.90 -34.26 -11.14
C PRO A 4 6.23 -35.35 -10.10
N ASN A 5 6.25 -34.95 -8.83
CA ASN A 5 6.41 -35.90 -7.74
C ASN A 5 5.23 -36.87 -7.65
N LYS A 6 5.49 -38.09 -7.24
CA LYS A 6 4.44 -39.10 -7.04
C LYS A 6 3.51 -38.72 -5.89
N GLU A 7 4.05 -38.04 -4.88
CA GLU A 7 3.32 -37.53 -3.72
C GLU A 7 3.52 -36.00 -3.64
N ASN A 8 2.43 -35.26 -3.51
CA ASN A 8 2.47 -33.80 -3.33
C ASN A 8 2.46 -33.48 -1.84
N SER A 9 3.48 -32.78 -1.36
CA SER A 9 3.50 -32.22 0.00
C SER A 9 3.11 -30.76 -0.03
N MET A 10 2.23 -30.34 0.90
CA MET A 10 1.93 -28.93 1.08
C MET A 10 3.11 -28.20 1.76
N VAL A 11 3.38 -26.99 1.31
CA VAL A 11 4.33 -26.08 1.97
C VAL A 11 3.51 -25.26 2.98
N LEU A 12 3.52 -25.69 4.24
CA LEU A 12 2.74 -25.01 5.28
C LEU A 12 3.44 -23.73 5.73
N LEU A 13 2.67 -22.64 5.93
CA LEU A 13 3.19 -21.37 6.43
C LEU A 13 3.86 -21.56 7.81
N ARG A 14 3.26 -22.37 8.68
CA ARG A 14 3.80 -22.68 10.01
C ARG A 14 5.26 -23.17 9.95
N ASP A 15 5.55 -24.10 9.05
CA ASP A 15 6.90 -24.67 8.92
C ASP A 15 7.93 -23.58 8.52
N LEU A 16 7.50 -22.63 7.70
CA LEU A 16 8.35 -21.52 7.29
C LEU A 16 8.57 -20.52 8.43
N LEU A 17 7.52 -20.18 9.17
CA LEU A 17 7.61 -19.26 10.33
C LEU A 17 8.47 -19.85 11.46
N GLU A 18 8.43 -21.16 11.64
CA GLU A 18 9.24 -21.89 12.63
C GLU A 18 10.69 -22.12 12.16
N SER A 19 11.00 -21.91 10.90
CA SER A 19 12.36 -22.08 10.34
C SER A 19 13.35 -21.07 10.90
N ASP A 20 14.62 -21.48 11.01
CA ASP A 20 15.71 -20.59 11.43
C ASP A 20 15.89 -19.41 10.48
N ASN A 21 15.63 -19.62 9.19
CA ASN A 21 15.67 -18.57 8.18
C ASN A 21 14.71 -17.43 8.51
N PHE A 22 13.48 -17.73 8.94
CA PHE A 22 12.50 -16.73 9.30
C PHE A 22 12.74 -16.14 10.69
N LYS A 23 12.99 -17.00 11.70
CA LYS A 23 13.21 -16.56 13.08
C LYS A 23 14.39 -15.60 13.22
N ASN A 24 15.49 -15.90 12.55
CA ASN A 24 16.72 -15.08 12.60
C ASN A 24 16.71 -13.90 11.62
N PHE A 25 15.67 -13.74 10.80
CA PHE A 25 15.56 -12.61 9.89
C PHE A 25 15.25 -11.33 10.68
N LYS A 26 16.05 -10.27 10.51
CA LYS A 26 16.05 -9.08 11.39
C LYS A 26 14.98 -8.03 11.05
N SER A 27 14.23 -8.19 9.97
CA SER A 27 13.24 -7.19 9.56
C SER A 27 11.87 -7.46 10.18
N ASN A 28 11.19 -6.41 10.62
CA ASN A 28 9.78 -6.46 11.03
C ASN A 28 8.83 -6.69 9.85
N LEU A 29 9.31 -6.45 8.62
CA LEU A 29 8.57 -6.71 7.38
C LEU A 29 9.06 -7.98 6.66
N SER A 30 9.48 -9.00 7.44
CA SER A 30 9.84 -10.32 6.91
C SER A 30 8.63 -11.00 6.30
N PHE A 31 8.80 -11.56 5.10
CA PHE A 31 7.77 -12.32 4.38
C PHE A 31 8.28 -13.72 4.07
N ALA A 32 7.61 -14.73 4.60
CA ALA A 32 7.85 -16.15 4.33
C ALA A 32 7.17 -16.51 3.00
N VAL A 33 7.91 -16.46 1.89
CA VAL A 33 7.38 -16.61 0.53
C VAL A 33 6.94 -18.05 0.25
N GLY A 34 7.82 -19.02 0.56
CA GLY A 34 7.59 -20.41 0.24
C GLY A 34 8.88 -21.23 0.24
N LYS A 35 8.92 -22.26 -0.62
CA LYS A 35 10.11 -23.07 -0.86
C LYS A 35 10.50 -23.03 -2.34
N ASP A 36 11.78 -22.94 -2.61
CA ASP A 36 12.31 -23.05 -3.96
C ASP A 36 12.28 -24.51 -4.48
N ILE A 37 12.75 -24.71 -5.71
CA ILE A 37 12.79 -26.05 -6.34
C ILE A 37 13.76 -27.01 -5.65
N ALA A 38 14.69 -26.52 -4.83
CA ALA A 38 15.60 -27.33 -4.01
C ALA A 38 15.04 -27.61 -2.60
N GLY A 39 13.81 -27.15 -2.30
CA GLY A 39 13.15 -27.27 -1.01
C GLY A 39 13.66 -26.29 0.05
N GLN A 40 14.47 -25.31 -0.33
CA GLN A 40 15.00 -24.29 0.60
C GLN A 40 13.92 -23.26 0.90
N THR A 41 13.83 -22.86 2.16
CA THR A 41 12.93 -21.82 2.62
C THR A 41 13.33 -20.45 2.05
N VAL A 42 12.42 -19.79 1.34
CA VAL A 42 12.60 -18.46 0.78
C VAL A 42 11.91 -17.44 1.69
N VAL A 43 12.73 -16.59 2.30
CA VAL A 43 12.27 -15.46 3.13
C VAL A 43 12.81 -14.17 2.51
N THR A 44 12.00 -13.16 2.47
CA THR A 44 12.39 -11.84 1.95
C THR A 44 11.97 -10.72 2.90
N ASP A 45 12.34 -9.50 2.57
CA ASP A 45 12.03 -8.29 3.31
C ASP A 45 11.25 -7.33 2.41
N ILE A 46 10.02 -7.01 2.79
CA ILE A 46 9.20 -6.05 2.04
C ILE A 46 9.89 -4.69 1.98
N ALA A 47 10.60 -4.26 3.02
CA ALA A 47 11.35 -3.00 3.01
C ALA A 47 12.50 -2.98 1.98
N LYS A 48 13.03 -4.16 1.61
CA LYS A 48 14.03 -4.29 0.53
C LYS A 48 13.40 -4.37 -0.86
N MET A 49 12.20 -4.89 -0.95
CA MET A 49 11.41 -4.93 -2.18
C MET A 49 10.48 -3.72 -2.30
N PRO A 50 10.69 -2.61 -1.71
CA PRO A 50 9.84 -1.57 -1.12
C PRO A 50 8.37 -1.57 -1.59
N HIS A 51 8.13 -1.99 -2.82
CA HIS A 51 6.81 -2.09 -3.42
C HIS A 51 6.77 -3.34 -4.28
N VAL A 52 5.72 -4.15 -4.13
CA VAL A 52 5.59 -5.43 -4.85
C VAL A 52 4.26 -5.51 -5.59
N LEU A 53 4.34 -5.92 -6.86
CA LEU A 53 3.19 -6.24 -7.70
C LEU A 53 2.96 -7.76 -7.68
N ILE A 54 1.75 -8.18 -7.34
CA ILE A 54 1.35 -9.59 -7.28
C ILE A 54 0.21 -9.82 -8.29
N ALA A 55 0.40 -10.69 -9.26
CA ALA A 55 -0.64 -10.94 -10.25
C ALA A 55 -0.77 -12.41 -10.62
N GLY A 56 -1.98 -12.82 -11.01
CA GLY A 56 -2.28 -14.18 -11.44
C GLY A 56 -3.78 -14.41 -11.58
N SER A 57 -4.17 -15.45 -12.32
CA SER A 57 -5.57 -15.80 -12.52
C SER A 57 -6.26 -16.26 -11.23
N THR A 58 -7.58 -16.24 -11.22
CA THR A 58 -8.38 -16.76 -10.10
C THR A 58 -7.99 -18.21 -9.77
N GLY A 59 -7.83 -18.52 -8.49
CA GLY A 59 -7.43 -19.85 -8.02
C GLY A 59 -5.96 -20.20 -8.22
N SER A 60 -5.12 -19.27 -8.71
CA SER A 60 -3.68 -19.49 -8.89
C SER A 60 -2.87 -19.51 -7.60
N GLY A 61 -3.40 -18.95 -6.49
CA GLY A 61 -2.73 -18.85 -5.20
C GLY A 61 -2.46 -17.41 -4.72
N LYS A 62 -2.90 -16.39 -5.49
CA LYS A 62 -2.70 -14.97 -5.17
C LYS A 62 -3.20 -14.59 -3.77
N SER A 63 -4.45 -14.91 -3.46
CA SER A 63 -5.07 -14.56 -2.16
C SER A 63 -4.39 -15.25 -0.99
N VAL A 64 -4.02 -16.52 -1.16
CA VAL A 64 -3.24 -17.25 -0.14
C VAL A 64 -1.88 -16.58 0.09
N CYS A 65 -1.21 -16.13 -0.98
CA CYS A 65 0.06 -15.39 -0.87
C CYS A 65 -0.09 -14.07 -0.10
N ILE A 66 -1.17 -13.32 -0.33
CA ILE A 66 -1.47 -12.09 0.42
C ILE A 66 -1.68 -12.43 1.90
N ASN A 67 -2.45 -13.49 2.20
CA ASN A 67 -2.65 -13.96 3.57
C ASN A 67 -1.33 -14.38 4.22
N THR A 68 -0.46 -15.13 3.53
CA THR A 68 0.85 -15.52 4.08
C THR A 68 1.76 -14.32 4.34
N LEU A 69 1.68 -13.28 3.50
CA LEU A 69 2.41 -12.03 3.68
C LEU A 69 1.91 -11.29 4.94
N ILE A 70 0.59 -11.12 5.08
CA ILE A 70 -0.01 -10.48 6.26
C ILE A 70 0.34 -11.27 7.52
N MET A 71 0.13 -12.58 7.52
CA MET A 71 0.47 -13.46 8.64
C MET A 71 1.95 -13.37 9.02
N SER A 72 2.85 -13.31 8.04
CA SER A 72 4.29 -13.13 8.30
C SER A 72 4.58 -11.83 9.06
N ILE A 73 3.90 -10.74 8.72
CA ILE A 73 4.00 -9.45 9.43
C ILE A 73 3.45 -9.59 10.84
N LEU A 74 2.24 -10.14 11.00
CA LEU A 74 1.58 -10.28 12.30
C LEU A 74 2.38 -11.15 13.30
N TYR A 75 3.13 -12.14 12.79
CA TYR A 75 4.03 -12.96 13.60
C TYR A 75 5.37 -12.30 13.95
N LYS A 76 5.74 -11.22 13.23
CA LYS A 76 7.08 -10.63 13.35
C LYS A 76 7.10 -9.25 13.97
N ALA A 77 6.03 -8.48 13.80
CA ALA A 77 5.96 -7.08 14.17
C ALA A 77 4.85 -6.78 15.17
N SER A 78 5.12 -5.87 16.11
CA SER A 78 4.10 -5.29 16.96
C SER A 78 3.31 -4.20 16.21
N PRO A 79 2.10 -3.86 16.68
CA PRO A 79 1.31 -2.78 16.08
C PRO A 79 1.92 -1.38 16.24
N GLU A 80 2.90 -1.20 17.13
CA GLU A 80 3.68 0.03 17.27
C GLU A 80 4.77 0.13 16.19
N ASP A 81 5.26 -0.98 15.68
CA ASP A 81 6.32 -1.04 14.68
C ASP A 81 5.78 -1.03 13.25
N VAL A 82 4.61 -1.68 13.03
CA VAL A 82 4.01 -1.83 11.70
C VAL A 82 2.52 -1.57 11.74
N LYS A 83 2.04 -0.72 10.87
CA LYS A 83 0.61 -0.47 10.62
C LYS A 83 0.24 -0.88 9.21
N LEU A 84 -1.03 -1.28 9.06
CA LEU A 84 -1.59 -1.79 7.82
C LEU A 84 -2.78 -0.94 7.35
N ILE A 85 -2.85 -0.69 6.05
CA ILE A 85 -4.05 -0.24 5.35
C ILE A 85 -4.39 -1.35 4.36
N MET A 86 -5.60 -1.87 4.42
CA MET A 86 -6.06 -2.95 3.56
C MET A 86 -7.23 -2.48 2.71
N VAL A 87 -7.16 -2.77 1.42
CA VAL A 87 -8.19 -2.42 0.41
C VAL A 87 -8.67 -3.70 -0.25
N ASP A 88 -9.96 -4.00 -0.06
CA ASP A 88 -10.65 -5.16 -0.60
C ASP A 88 -12.00 -4.75 -1.20
N PRO A 89 -12.03 -4.30 -2.47
CA PRO A 89 -13.26 -3.83 -3.11
C PRO A 89 -14.33 -4.92 -3.27
N LYS A 90 -13.95 -6.18 -3.18
CA LYS A 90 -14.86 -7.32 -3.33
C LYS A 90 -15.46 -7.83 -2.03
N VAL A 91 -14.92 -7.38 -0.89
CA VAL A 91 -15.34 -7.80 0.47
C VAL A 91 -15.26 -9.33 0.67
N VAL A 92 -14.22 -9.96 0.14
CA VAL A 92 -14.10 -11.43 0.15
C VAL A 92 -12.87 -11.90 0.92
N GLU A 93 -11.72 -11.26 0.70
CA GLU A 93 -10.42 -11.83 1.10
C GLU A 93 -9.87 -11.21 2.41
N LEU A 94 -9.99 -9.89 2.59
CA LEU A 94 -9.29 -9.18 3.66
C LEU A 94 -10.20 -8.76 4.83
N SER A 95 -11.51 -8.87 4.69
CA SER A 95 -12.48 -8.45 5.73
C SER A 95 -12.33 -9.21 7.05
N VAL A 96 -11.75 -10.42 7.03
CA VAL A 96 -11.45 -11.22 8.23
C VAL A 96 -10.51 -10.49 9.19
N TYR A 97 -9.62 -9.63 8.66
CA TYR A 97 -8.63 -8.88 9.46
C TYR A 97 -9.21 -7.65 10.18
N ASN A 98 -10.48 -7.28 9.95
CA ASN A 98 -11.10 -6.17 10.68
C ASN A 98 -11.00 -6.36 12.20
N GLY A 99 -10.51 -5.32 12.88
CA GLY A 99 -10.38 -5.31 14.35
C GLY A 99 -9.02 -5.76 14.89
N ILE A 100 -8.03 -6.11 14.03
CA ILE A 100 -6.66 -6.32 14.52
C ILE A 100 -5.98 -4.98 14.86
N PRO A 101 -5.09 -4.94 15.86
CA PRO A 101 -4.46 -3.69 16.34
C PRO A 101 -3.50 -3.07 15.32
N HIS A 102 -3.07 -3.81 14.31
CA HIS A 102 -2.20 -3.33 13.24
C HIS A 102 -2.94 -2.45 12.21
N LEU A 103 -4.27 -2.56 12.07
CA LEU A 103 -5.02 -1.74 11.11
C LEU A 103 -5.09 -0.27 11.54
N LEU A 104 -4.81 0.63 10.58
CA LEU A 104 -4.99 2.07 10.75
C LEU A 104 -6.47 2.48 10.65
N LEU A 105 -7.25 1.72 9.92
CA LEU A 105 -8.69 1.90 9.74
C LEU A 105 -9.31 0.55 9.33
N PRO A 106 -10.63 0.38 9.42
CA PRO A 106 -11.29 -0.82 8.90
C PRO A 106 -10.95 -1.06 7.44
N VAL A 107 -10.96 -2.31 7.00
CA VAL A 107 -10.68 -2.68 5.60
C VAL A 107 -11.55 -1.85 4.66
N VAL A 108 -10.91 -1.17 3.72
CA VAL A 108 -11.56 -0.27 2.77
C VAL A 108 -12.19 -1.09 1.66
N THR A 109 -13.50 -0.98 1.50
CA THR A 109 -14.28 -1.75 0.51
C THR A 109 -14.82 -0.89 -0.62
N ASP A 110 -14.95 0.41 -0.43
CA ASP A 110 -15.38 1.35 -1.47
C ASP A 110 -14.21 1.79 -2.35
N PRO A 111 -14.28 1.65 -3.69
CA PRO A 111 -13.19 2.01 -4.59
C PRO A 111 -12.78 3.49 -4.57
N LYS A 112 -13.72 4.42 -4.31
CA LYS A 112 -13.39 5.85 -4.18
C LYS A 112 -12.62 6.12 -2.90
N LYS A 113 -13.07 5.52 -1.79
CA LYS A 113 -12.37 5.58 -0.52
C LYS A 113 -10.99 4.92 -0.62
N ALA A 114 -10.84 3.88 -1.45
CA ALA A 114 -9.56 3.23 -1.74
C ALA A 114 -8.57 4.16 -2.48
N ALA A 115 -9.04 4.94 -3.46
CA ALA A 115 -8.22 5.99 -4.07
C ALA A 115 -7.80 7.04 -3.03
N GLY A 116 -8.72 7.44 -2.14
CA GLY A 116 -8.43 8.30 -0.99
C GLY A 116 -7.37 7.73 -0.05
N ALA A 117 -7.37 6.41 0.20
CA ALA A 117 -6.36 5.75 1.04
C ALA A 117 -4.95 5.80 0.41
N LEU A 118 -4.84 5.63 -0.90
CA LEU A 118 -3.56 5.81 -1.61
C LEU A 118 -3.09 7.26 -1.57
N HIS A 119 -3.98 8.21 -1.77
CA HIS A 119 -3.67 9.64 -1.67
C HIS A 119 -3.27 10.03 -0.24
N TRP A 120 -3.94 9.49 0.78
CA TRP A 120 -3.55 9.66 2.17
C TRP A 120 -2.10 9.17 2.40
N GLY A 121 -1.73 8.03 1.83
CA GLY A 121 -0.35 7.53 1.88
C GLY A 121 0.67 8.53 1.31
N VAL A 122 0.32 9.24 0.23
CA VAL A 122 1.16 10.31 -0.36
C VAL A 122 1.29 11.49 0.61
N ASN A 123 0.20 11.89 1.26
CA ASN A 123 0.21 12.99 2.23
C ASN A 123 1.03 12.61 3.47
N GLU A 124 0.82 11.42 4.04
CA GLU A 124 1.59 10.90 5.16
C GLU A 124 3.10 10.84 4.84
N MET A 125 3.45 10.37 3.64
CA MET A 125 4.83 10.40 3.16
C MET A 125 5.42 11.82 3.20
N THR A 126 4.67 12.81 2.73
CA THR A 126 5.10 14.21 2.69
C THR A 126 5.29 14.79 4.10
N GLU A 127 4.37 14.49 5.01
CA GLU A 127 4.48 14.90 6.40
C GLU A 127 5.67 14.24 7.11
N ARG A 128 5.96 12.97 6.81
CA ARG A 128 7.14 12.29 7.34
C ARG A 128 8.43 12.95 6.87
N TYR A 129 8.51 13.36 5.60
CA TYR A 129 9.69 14.06 5.09
C TYR A 129 9.91 15.40 5.79
N LYS A 130 8.85 16.17 6.11
CA LYS A 130 8.97 17.39 6.92
C LYS A 130 9.55 17.07 8.30
N LYS A 131 9.03 16.05 8.99
CA LYS A 131 9.57 15.60 10.27
C LYS A 131 11.04 15.16 10.19
N PHE A 132 11.43 14.53 9.08
CA PHE A 132 12.84 14.14 8.86
C PHE A 132 13.74 15.34 8.63
N GLU A 133 13.26 16.37 7.92
CA GLU A 133 13.97 17.63 7.73
C GLU A 133 14.19 18.34 9.06
N ASP A 134 13.14 18.53 9.88
CA ASP A 134 13.20 19.15 11.20
C ASP A 134 14.19 18.43 12.13
N MET A 135 14.23 17.11 12.04
CA MET A 135 15.13 16.25 12.83
C MET A 135 16.50 16.06 12.19
N HIS A 136 16.78 16.64 11.00
CA HIS A 136 18.02 16.46 10.25
C HIS A 136 18.39 14.99 10.02
N VAL A 137 17.43 14.17 9.65
CA VAL A 137 17.59 12.74 9.31
C VAL A 137 17.13 12.47 7.89
N ARG A 138 17.45 11.29 7.33
CA ARG A 138 17.19 10.97 5.92
C ARG A 138 16.06 9.96 5.71
N ASP A 139 15.73 9.19 6.73
CA ASP A 139 14.77 8.10 6.64
C ASP A 139 14.11 7.79 8.00
N LEU A 140 13.12 6.92 7.97
CA LEU A 140 12.36 6.49 9.13
C LEU A 140 13.26 5.88 10.22
N LYS A 141 14.25 5.09 9.84
CA LYS A 141 15.17 4.45 10.81
C LYS A 141 15.98 5.49 11.56
N GLY A 142 16.52 6.47 10.84
CA GLY A 142 17.25 7.60 11.44
C GLY A 142 16.37 8.43 12.36
N TYR A 143 15.11 8.68 11.95
CA TYR A 143 14.13 9.40 12.75
C TYR A 143 13.83 8.66 14.07
N ASN A 144 13.44 7.39 13.99
CA ASN A 144 13.10 6.60 15.16
C ASN A 144 14.28 6.43 16.12
N LYS A 145 15.50 6.24 15.60
CA LYS A 145 16.71 6.19 16.43
C LYS A 145 16.93 7.50 17.19
N LYS A 146 16.73 8.63 16.54
CA LYS A 146 16.90 9.94 17.17
C LYS A 146 15.83 10.19 18.24
N VAL A 147 14.58 9.74 18.00
CA VAL A 147 13.51 9.76 19.02
C VAL A 147 13.90 8.93 20.24
N GLU A 148 14.45 7.73 20.05
CA GLU A 148 14.96 6.87 21.15
C GLU A 148 16.03 7.60 21.98
N GLU A 149 17.04 8.15 21.32
CA GLU A 149 18.11 8.92 21.96
C GLU A 149 17.58 10.13 22.75
N MET A 150 16.56 10.83 22.23
CA MET A 150 15.92 11.95 22.94
C MET A 150 15.11 11.48 24.16
N THR A 151 14.45 10.33 24.06
CA THR A 151 13.68 9.74 25.16
C THR A 151 14.59 9.34 26.32
N GLU A 152 15.74 8.73 26.02
CA GLU A 152 16.74 8.36 27.03
C GLU A 152 17.32 9.58 27.75
N ASN A 153 17.42 10.74 27.08
CA ASN A 153 17.94 11.99 27.65
C ASN A 153 16.89 12.83 28.42
N GLY A 154 15.64 12.41 28.53
CA GLY A 154 14.62 12.99 29.43
C GLY A 154 14.04 14.33 29.00
N GLY A 155 13.77 14.55 27.72
CA GLY A 155 13.08 15.77 27.21
C GLY A 155 11.63 15.89 27.66
N ALA A 156 11.11 17.11 27.78
CA ALA A 156 9.75 17.38 28.27
C ALA A 156 8.64 17.20 27.21
N GLU A 157 8.94 17.39 25.93
CA GLU A 157 8.04 17.13 24.80
C GLU A 157 8.79 16.28 23.78
N LEU A 158 8.54 14.97 23.78
CA LEU A 158 9.22 14.04 22.91
C LEU A 158 8.36 13.68 21.70
N PRO A 159 8.91 13.73 20.47
CA PRO A 159 8.22 13.22 19.32
C PRO A 159 8.02 11.69 19.47
N GLN A 160 6.94 11.18 18.93
CA GLN A 160 6.66 9.74 18.93
C GLN A 160 7.39 9.04 17.79
N LYS A 161 7.79 7.79 18.02
CA LYS A 161 8.26 6.91 16.96
C LYS A 161 7.17 6.74 15.90
N LEU A 162 7.59 6.61 14.66
CA LEU A 162 6.70 6.38 13.53
C LEU A 162 6.78 4.90 13.12
N PRO A 163 5.62 4.23 12.94
CA PRO A 163 5.60 2.85 12.42
C PRO A 163 5.93 2.82 10.93
N GLN A 164 6.38 1.67 10.45
CA GLN A 164 6.29 1.35 9.03
C GLN A 164 4.82 1.17 8.64
N ILE A 165 4.45 1.53 7.41
CA ILE A 165 3.09 1.37 6.91
C ILE A 165 3.12 0.48 5.67
N VAL A 166 2.27 -0.54 5.64
CA VAL A 166 2.07 -1.37 4.45
C VAL A 166 0.65 -1.18 3.94
N ILE A 167 0.52 -0.68 2.71
CA ILE A 167 -0.75 -0.51 2.03
C ILE A 167 -0.94 -1.70 1.10
N ILE A 168 -1.98 -2.50 1.33
CA ILE A 168 -2.28 -3.72 0.60
C ILE A 168 -3.55 -3.52 -0.20
N VAL A 169 -3.46 -3.68 -1.53
CA VAL A 169 -4.61 -3.63 -2.45
C VAL A 169 -4.80 -5.01 -3.05
N ASP A 170 -5.92 -5.68 -2.77
CA ASP A 170 -6.20 -7.04 -3.26
C ASP A 170 -6.55 -7.07 -4.75
N GLU A 171 -7.28 -6.05 -5.25
CA GLU A 171 -7.66 -5.98 -6.66
C GLU A 171 -7.51 -4.56 -7.24
N LEU A 172 -6.37 -4.32 -7.89
CA LEU A 172 -6.10 -3.03 -8.53
C LEU A 172 -7.08 -2.72 -9.67
N ALA A 173 -7.54 -3.74 -10.40
CA ALA A 173 -8.43 -3.53 -11.54
C ALA A 173 -9.72 -2.78 -11.16
N ASP A 174 -10.27 -3.06 -9.97
CA ASP A 174 -11.50 -2.42 -9.53
C ASP A 174 -11.29 -0.92 -9.19
N LEU A 175 -10.11 -0.55 -8.72
CA LEU A 175 -9.75 0.86 -8.50
C LEU A 175 -9.52 1.59 -9.83
N MET A 176 -8.82 0.94 -10.77
CA MET A 176 -8.52 1.49 -12.10
C MET A 176 -9.78 1.70 -12.95
N MET A 177 -10.88 0.98 -12.65
CA MET A 177 -12.18 1.20 -13.31
C MET A 177 -12.89 2.47 -12.81
N VAL A 178 -12.60 2.94 -11.61
CA VAL A 178 -13.31 4.07 -10.96
C VAL A 178 -12.51 5.37 -11.05
N ALA A 179 -11.23 5.34 -10.74
CA ALA A 179 -10.38 6.52 -10.67
C ALA A 179 -8.96 6.24 -11.21
N PRO A 180 -8.80 5.85 -12.51
CA PRO A 180 -7.53 5.36 -13.03
C PRO A 180 -6.39 6.37 -12.89
N GLY A 181 -6.62 7.66 -13.18
CA GLY A 181 -5.60 8.70 -13.13
C GLY A 181 -5.08 8.94 -11.70
N GLU A 182 -5.98 9.09 -10.73
CA GLU A 182 -5.63 9.36 -9.33
C GLU A 182 -4.93 8.16 -8.69
N VAL A 183 -5.39 6.94 -8.98
CA VAL A 183 -4.82 5.70 -8.49
C VAL A 183 -3.42 5.50 -9.06
N GLU A 184 -3.25 5.63 -10.37
CA GLU A 184 -1.94 5.50 -11.03
C GLU A 184 -0.94 6.54 -10.50
N GLU A 185 -1.35 7.82 -10.41
CA GLU A 185 -0.49 8.89 -9.90
C GLU A 185 -0.05 8.61 -8.45
N SER A 186 -0.99 8.24 -7.57
CA SER A 186 -0.69 7.96 -6.17
C SER A 186 0.25 6.76 -6.02
N ILE A 187 0.02 5.66 -6.75
CA ILE A 187 0.90 4.49 -6.77
C ILE A 187 2.30 4.89 -7.25
N CYS A 188 2.41 5.63 -8.36
CA CYS A 188 3.71 6.05 -8.90
C CYS A 188 4.48 6.95 -7.93
N ARG A 189 3.83 7.94 -7.31
CA ARG A 189 4.47 8.82 -6.31
C ARG A 189 4.96 8.05 -5.10
N LEU A 190 4.14 7.17 -4.53
CA LEU A 190 4.54 6.31 -3.42
C LEU A 190 5.70 5.39 -3.83
N ALA A 191 5.60 4.73 -4.97
CA ALA A 191 6.62 3.79 -5.43
C ALA A 191 7.98 4.46 -5.69
N GLN A 192 8.00 5.73 -6.07
CA GLN A 192 9.24 6.50 -6.28
C GLN A 192 9.87 6.99 -4.97
N LEU A 193 9.07 7.40 -4.00
CA LEU A 193 9.56 8.20 -2.88
C LEU A 193 9.30 7.60 -1.50
N ALA A 194 8.33 6.70 -1.33
CA ALA A 194 7.85 6.32 0.00
C ALA A 194 8.78 5.35 0.77
N ARG A 195 9.77 4.74 0.11
CA ARG A 195 10.69 3.79 0.75
C ARG A 195 11.40 4.37 1.98
N ALA A 196 11.98 5.56 1.86
CA ALA A 196 12.69 6.20 2.97
C ALA A 196 11.73 6.66 4.09
N ALA A 197 10.47 6.98 3.73
CA ALA A 197 9.41 7.30 4.67
C ALA A 197 8.85 6.06 5.41
N GLY A 198 9.27 4.84 5.04
CA GLY A 198 8.79 3.59 5.63
C GLY A 198 7.36 3.23 5.22
N ILE A 199 6.95 3.62 4.02
CA ILE A 199 5.63 3.29 3.46
C ILE A 199 5.82 2.37 2.26
N HIS A 200 5.13 1.23 2.26
CA HIS A 200 5.31 0.15 1.30
C HIS A 200 3.99 -0.23 0.65
N LEU A 201 4.03 -0.58 -0.65
CA LEU A 201 2.86 -1.00 -1.41
C LEU A 201 2.92 -2.50 -1.71
N VAL A 202 1.82 -3.18 -1.48
CA VAL A 202 1.53 -4.52 -1.98
C VAL A 202 0.31 -4.40 -2.86
N ILE A 203 0.52 -4.38 -4.17
CA ILE A 203 -0.56 -4.18 -5.15
C ILE A 203 -0.83 -5.50 -5.84
N ALA A 204 -2.05 -5.99 -5.74
CA ALA A 204 -2.42 -7.23 -6.37
C ALA A 204 -3.54 -7.08 -7.41
N THR A 205 -3.60 -7.99 -8.38
CA THR A 205 -4.68 -8.06 -9.36
C THR A 205 -4.85 -9.47 -9.94
N GLN A 206 -6.09 -9.84 -10.24
CA GLN A 206 -6.44 -11.03 -11.01
C GLN A 206 -6.57 -10.74 -12.50
N ARG A 207 -6.49 -9.47 -12.92
CA ARG A 207 -6.62 -9.01 -14.31
C ARG A 207 -5.30 -8.41 -14.80
N PRO A 208 -4.36 -9.23 -15.28
CA PRO A 208 -3.06 -8.77 -15.76
C PRO A 208 -3.15 -8.15 -17.16
N SER A 209 -3.99 -7.14 -17.34
CA SER A 209 -4.10 -6.37 -18.59
C SER A 209 -3.25 -5.09 -18.54
N VAL A 210 -2.91 -4.55 -19.70
CA VAL A 210 -2.10 -3.33 -19.82
C VAL A 210 -2.82 -2.09 -19.30
N ASP A 211 -4.16 -2.11 -19.24
CA ASP A 211 -4.99 -1.03 -18.69
C ASP A 211 -4.98 -1.01 -17.16
N VAL A 212 -4.64 -2.15 -16.53
CA VAL A 212 -4.53 -2.31 -15.08
C VAL A 212 -3.08 -2.19 -14.64
N ILE A 213 -2.20 -2.98 -15.24
CA ILE A 213 -0.75 -2.95 -15.00
C ILE A 213 -0.11 -2.09 -16.07
N THR A 214 -0.21 -0.78 -15.90
CA THR A 214 0.29 0.18 -16.89
C THR A 214 1.83 0.19 -16.94
N GLY A 215 2.37 0.78 -18.00
CA GLY A 215 3.81 0.95 -18.14
C GLY A 215 4.42 1.79 -17.01
N LEU A 216 3.67 2.79 -16.50
CA LEU A 216 4.11 3.65 -15.39
C LEU A 216 4.17 2.88 -14.07
N ILE A 217 3.14 2.08 -13.76
CA ILE A 217 3.14 1.21 -12.57
C ILE A 217 4.30 0.23 -12.64
N LYS A 218 4.50 -0.46 -13.78
CA LYS A 218 5.60 -1.41 -13.94
C LYS A 218 6.99 -0.78 -13.78
N ALA A 219 7.19 0.41 -14.31
CA ALA A 219 8.47 1.12 -14.20
C ALA A 219 8.84 1.47 -12.76
N ASN A 220 7.82 1.69 -11.91
CA ASN A 220 8.01 2.10 -10.51
C ASN A 220 7.92 0.94 -9.50
N MET A 221 7.40 -0.23 -9.92
CA MET A 221 7.27 -1.43 -9.10
C MET A 221 8.09 -2.58 -9.69
N PRO A 222 9.41 -2.59 -9.47
CA PRO A 222 10.30 -3.57 -10.08
C PRO A 222 10.22 -4.95 -9.44
N SER A 223 9.76 -5.08 -8.19
CA SER A 223 9.58 -6.38 -7.54
C SER A 223 8.21 -6.96 -7.91
N ARG A 224 8.19 -8.18 -8.40
CA ARG A 224 6.99 -8.80 -8.97
C ARG A 224 6.85 -10.25 -8.55
N ILE A 225 5.63 -10.67 -8.32
CA ILE A 225 5.26 -12.06 -8.09
C ILE A 225 4.19 -12.42 -9.12
N ALA A 226 4.48 -13.37 -9.99
CA ALA A 226 3.53 -13.85 -10.96
C ALA A 226 3.10 -15.28 -10.60
N PHE A 227 1.81 -15.46 -10.40
CA PHE A 227 1.16 -16.76 -10.33
C PHE A 227 0.73 -17.22 -11.73
N ALA A 228 0.16 -18.42 -11.81
CA ALA A 228 -0.32 -18.97 -13.07
C ALA A 228 -1.30 -18.02 -13.77
N VAL A 229 -1.10 -17.81 -15.06
CA VAL A 229 -1.93 -17.00 -15.95
C VAL A 229 -2.34 -17.78 -17.19
N SER A 230 -3.34 -17.27 -17.91
CA SER A 230 -3.94 -17.97 -19.05
C SER A 230 -3.10 -17.90 -20.33
N SER A 231 -2.23 -16.91 -20.46
CA SER A 231 -1.49 -16.68 -21.71
C SER A 231 -0.08 -16.10 -21.48
N GLY A 232 0.78 -16.28 -22.48
CA GLY A 232 2.09 -15.63 -22.50
C GLY A 232 2.01 -14.10 -22.62
N VAL A 233 0.88 -13.53 -23.08
CA VAL A 233 0.62 -12.10 -23.08
C VAL A 233 0.48 -11.60 -21.65
N ASP A 234 -0.32 -12.29 -20.83
CA ASP A 234 -0.51 -11.97 -19.41
C ASP A 234 0.82 -12.06 -18.65
N SER A 235 1.61 -13.11 -18.92
CA SER A 235 2.95 -13.26 -18.34
C SER A 235 3.85 -12.06 -18.66
N ARG A 236 3.89 -11.64 -19.92
CA ARG A 236 4.67 -10.46 -20.33
C ARG A 236 4.13 -9.17 -19.72
N THR A 237 2.82 -9.05 -19.52
CA THR A 237 2.24 -7.88 -18.84
C THR A 237 2.74 -7.78 -17.41
N ILE A 238 2.92 -8.89 -16.70
CA ILE A 238 3.41 -8.92 -15.32
C ILE A 238 4.93 -8.82 -15.26
N LEU A 239 5.64 -9.71 -15.97
CA LEU A 239 7.08 -9.97 -15.79
C LEU A 239 7.98 -9.40 -16.88
N ASP A 240 7.42 -8.83 -17.96
CA ASP A 240 8.10 -8.48 -19.21
C ASP A 240 8.73 -9.70 -19.92
N MET A 241 8.34 -10.93 -19.54
CA MET A 241 8.81 -12.18 -20.11
C MET A 241 7.72 -13.28 -20.04
N ASN A 242 7.86 -14.33 -20.84
CA ASN A 242 7.03 -15.53 -20.74
C ASN A 242 7.47 -16.38 -19.54
N GLY A 243 6.57 -17.25 -19.07
CA GLY A 243 6.85 -18.25 -18.04
C GLY A 243 5.71 -18.48 -17.08
N ALA A 244 4.96 -17.42 -16.70
CA ALA A 244 3.85 -17.56 -15.76
C ALA A 244 2.68 -18.38 -16.34
N GLU A 245 2.53 -18.46 -17.67
CA GLU A 245 1.56 -19.31 -18.36
C GLU A 245 1.88 -20.82 -18.24
N LYS A 246 3.07 -21.18 -17.76
CA LYS A 246 3.53 -22.57 -17.58
C LYS A 246 3.45 -23.03 -16.13
N LEU A 247 3.07 -22.14 -15.22
CA LEU A 247 2.94 -22.46 -13.80
C LEU A 247 1.74 -23.39 -13.55
N LEU A 248 1.86 -24.21 -12.52
CA LEU A 248 0.90 -25.28 -12.21
C LEU A 248 -0.34 -24.79 -11.43
N GLY A 249 -0.34 -23.51 -10.96
CA GLY A 249 -1.37 -23.02 -10.05
C GLY A 249 -1.15 -23.43 -8.59
N LYS A 250 -2.16 -23.19 -7.74
CA LYS A 250 -2.13 -23.57 -6.32
C LYS A 250 -0.87 -23.10 -5.56
N GLY A 251 -0.45 -21.86 -5.83
CA GLY A 251 0.70 -21.26 -5.15
C GLY A 251 2.03 -21.41 -5.88
N ASP A 252 2.09 -22.10 -7.00
CA ASP A 252 3.27 -22.13 -7.88
C ASP A 252 3.47 -20.74 -8.51
N MET A 253 4.60 -20.10 -8.28
CA MET A 253 4.86 -18.71 -8.66
C MET A 253 6.25 -18.51 -9.26
N LEU A 254 6.37 -17.43 -10.02
CA LEU A 254 7.64 -16.80 -10.37
C LEU A 254 7.87 -15.59 -9.48
N PHE A 255 8.83 -15.70 -8.56
CA PHE A 255 9.25 -14.67 -7.65
C PHE A 255 10.40 -13.86 -8.25
N TYR A 256 10.17 -12.58 -8.50
CA TYR A 256 11.11 -11.69 -9.18
C TYR A 256 11.33 -10.40 -8.38
N PRO A 257 12.10 -10.44 -7.30
CA PRO A 257 12.44 -9.25 -6.52
C PRO A 257 13.43 -8.37 -7.27
N GLN A 258 13.42 -7.09 -6.97
CA GLN A 258 14.35 -6.11 -7.53
C GLN A 258 15.80 -6.54 -7.33
N GLY A 259 16.60 -6.44 -8.40
CA GLY A 259 18.02 -6.80 -8.39
C GLY A 259 18.32 -8.24 -8.76
N TYR A 260 17.31 -9.10 -8.92
CA TYR A 260 17.52 -10.45 -9.44
C TYR A 260 17.67 -10.40 -10.97
N PRO A 261 18.58 -11.18 -11.56
CA PRO A 261 18.78 -11.21 -13.01
C PRO A 261 17.65 -11.96 -13.73
N LYS A 262 16.94 -12.83 -13.03
CA LYS A 262 15.81 -13.63 -13.54
C LYS A 262 14.88 -14.03 -12.41
N PRO A 263 13.60 -14.31 -12.67
CA PRO A 263 12.68 -14.84 -11.68
C PRO A 263 13.17 -16.19 -11.13
N VAL A 264 12.84 -16.44 -9.87
CA VAL A 264 13.04 -17.72 -9.18
C VAL A 264 11.68 -18.39 -9.06
N ARG A 265 11.60 -19.70 -9.37
CA ARG A 265 10.38 -20.47 -9.17
C ARG A 265 10.27 -20.88 -7.72
N VAL A 266 9.14 -20.56 -7.10
CA VAL A 266 8.86 -20.82 -5.69
C VAL A 266 7.48 -21.44 -5.57
N GLN A 267 7.36 -22.50 -4.78
CA GLN A 267 6.07 -22.96 -4.29
C GLN A 267 5.69 -22.13 -3.08
N GLY A 268 4.64 -21.32 -3.20
CA GLY A 268 4.12 -20.47 -2.15
C GLY A 268 3.64 -21.23 -0.93
N ALA A 269 3.80 -20.63 0.22
CA ALA A 269 3.28 -21.17 1.47
C ALA A 269 1.74 -21.20 1.48
N PHE A 270 1.19 -22.17 2.17
CA PHE A 270 -0.25 -22.33 2.39
C PHE A 270 -0.61 -22.03 3.85
N VAL A 271 -1.66 -21.27 4.02
CA VAL A 271 -2.37 -21.04 5.29
C VAL A 271 -3.87 -21.17 5.01
N SER A 272 -4.59 -21.86 5.86
CA SER A 272 -6.05 -22.01 5.73
C SER A 272 -6.79 -20.81 6.32
N ASP A 273 -8.02 -20.59 5.84
CA ASP A 273 -8.90 -19.51 6.33
C ASP A 273 -9.17 -19.65 7.84
N LYS A 274 -9.24 -20.90 8.34
CA LYS A 274 -9.39 -21.16 9.76
C LYS A 274 -8.17 -20.71 10.57
N GLU A 275 -6.96 -21.02 10.13
CA GLU A 275 -5.74 -20.58 10.80
C GLU A 275 -5.61 -19.06 10.81
N VAL A 276 -6.02 -18.40 9.71
CA VAL A 276 -6.10 -16.93 9.65
C VAL A 276 -7.09 -16.39 10.68
N ALA A 277 -8.30 -16.94 10.73
CA ALA A 277 -9.32 -16.54 11.70
C ALA A 277 -8.85 -16.74 13.15
N ASP A 278 -8.29 -17.90 13.47
CA ASP A 278 -7.78 -18.23 14.81
C ASP A 278 -6.71 -17.20 15.28
N VAL A 279 -5.80 -16.78 14.40
CA VAL A 279 -4.78 -15.76 14.73
C VAL A 279 -5.39 -14.38 14.87
N VAL A 280 -6.32 -14.03 14.01
CA VAL A 280 -7.03 -12.74 14.07
C VAL A 280 -7.82 -12.62 15.38
N ASP A 281 -8.54 -13.66 15.77
CA ASP A 281 -9.31 -13.69 17.02
C ASP A 281 -8.39 -13.57 18.23
N TYR A 282 -7.26 -14.29 18.23
CA TYR A 282 -6.25 -14.16 19.28
C TYR A 282 -5.73 -12.73 19.41
N LEU A 283 -5.44 -12.05 18.29
CA LEU A 283 -4.95 -10.68 18.31
C LEU A 283 -6.00 -9.70 18.84
N LYS A 284 -7.29 -9.90 18.51
CA LYS A 284 -8.39 -9.07 19.01
C LYS A 284 -8.63 -9.22 20.50
N GLU A 285 -8.54 -10.47 21.00
CA GLU A 285 -8.76 -10.77 22.42
C GLU A 285 -7.63 -10.26 23.33
N ASN A 286 -6.40 -10.17 22.81
CA ASN A 286 -5.21 -9.85 23.60
C ASN A 286 -4.68 -8.43 23.38
N ASN A 287 -5.37 -7.59 22.62
CA ASN A 287 -4.95 -6.22 22.37
C ASN A 287 -6.15 -5.26 22.37
N ASP A 288 -5.97 -4.09 22.97
CA ASP A 288 -6.93 -3.00 22.87
C ASP A 288 -6.84 -2.38 21.46
N VAL A 289 -7.95 -2.41 20.74
CA VAL A 289 -8.05 -1.78 19.40
C VAL A 289 -8.30 -0.28 19.60
N GLN A 290 -7.27 0.53 19.38
CA GLN A 290 -7.44 1.97 19.33
C GLN A 290 -8.06 2.35 17.98
N SER A 291 -9.27 2.93 18.00
CA SER A 291 -9.89 3.50 16.81
C SER A 291 -9.06 4.70 16.34
N GLN A 292 -8.62 4.68 15.07
CA GLN A 292 -7.98 5.83 14.45
C GLN A 292 -8.99 6.56 13.56
N ASP A 293 -10.02 7.12 14.20
CA ASP A 293 -11.11 7.83 13.54
C ASP A 293 -10.61 9.02 12.70
N GLU A 294 -9.52 9.67 13.12
CA GLU A 294 -8.91 10.78 12.38
C GLU A 294 -8.40 10.34 10.99
N VAL A 295 -7.70 9.21 10.91
CA VAL A 295 -7.20 8.68 9.63
C VAL A 295 -8.36 8.30 8.72
N ASN A 296 -9.42 7.70 9.29
CA ASN A 296 -10.61 7.33 8.54
C ASN A 296 -11.32 8.57 7.96
N GLN A 297 -11.49 9.63 8.76
CA GLN A 297 -12.09 10.90 8.31
C GLN A 297 -11.25 11.58 7.21
N GLN A 298 -9.93 11.60 7.33
CA GLN A 298 -9.03 12.14 6.31
C GLN A 298 -9.15 11.39 4.98
N ILE A 299 -9.20 10.06 5.03
CA ILE A 299 -9.36 9.21 3.83
C ILE A 299 -10.72 9.41 3.18
N GLU A 300 -11.81 9.54 3.95
CA GLU A 300 -13.15 9.83 3.45
C GLU A 300 -13.21 11.20 2.76
N ALA A 301 -12.60 12.21 3.34
CA ALA A 301 -12.52 13.53 2.74
C ALA A 301 -11.76 13.51 1.39
N LEU A 302 -10.67 12.77 1.31
CA LEU A 302 -9.87 12.63 0.07
C LEU A 302 -10.61 11.83 -1.00
N GLY A 303 -11.34 10.76 -0.63
CA GLY A 303 -12.10 9.92 -1.56
C GLY A 303 -13.38 10.59 -2.11
N SER A 304 -13.89 11.62 -1.43
CA SER A 304 -15.09 12.38 -1.89
C SER A 304 -14.78 13.50 -2.90
N GLY A 305 -13.53 13.66 -3.32
CA GLY A 305 -13.13 14.72 -4.26
C GLY A 305 -13.09 16.13 -3.62
N ALA A 306 -13.23 16.23 -2.30
CA ALA A 306 -13.10 17.49 -1.56
C ALA A 306 -11.63 17.90 -1.30
N GLY A 307 -10.67 17.11 -1.77
CA GLY A 307 -9.25 17.15 -1.40
C GLY A 307 -8.27 17.68 -2.43
N ASP A 308 -8.68 18.43 -3.46
CA ASP A 308 -7.73 18.98 -4.43
C ASP A 308 -7.48 20.49 -4.20
N ALA A 309 -6.62 20.79 -3.20
CA ALA A 309 -5.75 21.97 -3.22
C ALA A 309 -4.63 21.77 -2.17
N PRO A 310 -3.33 21.88 -2.52
CA PRO A 310 -2.25 21.88 -1.54
C PRO A 310 -2.33 23.17 -0.72
N GLY A 311 -2.65 23.03 0.57
CA GLY A 311 -2.63 24.08 1.57
C GLY A 311 -4.00 24.69 1.87
N LYS A 312 -4.74 24.03 2.81
CA LYS A 312 -5.59 24.75 3.78
C LYS A 312 -6.03 23.82 4.90
N SER A 313 -5.38 23.92 6.01
CA SER A 313 -5.99 23.76 7.32
C SER A 313 -6.86 25.00 7.55
N GLY A 314 -8.15 24.86 7.80
CA GLY A 314 -8.99 26.03 8.13
C GLY A 314 -10.48 25.69 8.05
N GLY A 315 -11.16 25.84 9.18
CA GLY A 315 -12.55 25.51 9.46
C GLY A 315 -13.60 26.10 8.49
N GLU A 316 -14.77 25.53 8.54
CA GLU A 316 -16.00 26.02 7.92
C GLU A 316 -16.17 27.53 8.19
N ASN A 317 -16.19 28.32 7.09
CA ASN A 317 -16.45 29.78 7.02
C ASN A 317 -15.28 30.72 6.70
N GLU A 318 -14.17 30.30 6.11
CA GLU A 318 -13.25 31.29 5.53
C GLU A 318 -13.56 31.54 4.04
N ARG A 319 -14.11 32.74 3.78
CA ARG A 319 -14.24 33.29 2.42
C ARG A 319 -12.84 33.42 1.80
N ASP A 320 -12.72 33.09 0.48
CA ASP A 320 -11.47 33.24 -0.25
C ASP A 320 -10.86 34.63 0.00
N MET A 321 -9.55 34.72 0.16
CA MET A 321 -8.84 36.00 0.44
C MET A 321 -9.17 37.10 -0.58
N TYR A 322 -9.52 36.73 -1.83
CA TYR A 322 -9.93 37.68 -2.88
C TYR A 322 -11.44 37.93 -2.92
N PHE A 323 -12.24 37.32 -2.04
CA PHE A 323 -13.70 37.45 -2.09
C PHE A 323 -14.16 38.91 -1.96
N ALA A 324 -13.61 39.66 -1.00
CA ALA A 324 -13.95 41.07 -0.78
C ALA A 324 -13.50 41.97 -1.94
N ASP A 325 -12.30 41.75 -2.45
CA ASP A 325 -11.74 42.54 -3.55
C ASP A 325 -12.43 42.20 -4.89
N ALA A 326 -12.77 40.93 -5.12
CA ALA A 326 -13.56 40.50 -6.26
C ALA A 326 -14.97 41.12 -6.24
N GLY A 327 -15.62 41.15 -5.07
CA GLY A 327 -16.92 41.78 -4.87
C GLY A 327 -16.88 43.30 -5.21
N ARG A 328 -15.90 44.00 -4.68
CA ARG A 328 -15.68 45.44 -4.97
C ARG A 328 -15.43 45.65 -6.48
N PHE A 329 -14.61 44.82 -7.07
CA PHE A 329 -14.28 44.93 -8.52
C PHE A 329 -15.49 44.65 -9.40
N ILE A 330 -16.36 43.69 -9.07
CA ILE A 330 -17.61 43.40 -9.78
C ILE A 330 -18.56 44.59 -9.68
N ILE A 331 -18.71 45.19 -8.50
CA ILE A 331 -19.56 46.39 -8.28
C ILE A 331 -19.02 47.58 -9.10
N ASP A 332 -17.71 47.84 -9.06
CA ASP A 332 -17.08 48.96 -9.78
C ASP A 332 -17.22 48.82 -11.32
N LYS A 333 -17.18 47.61 -11.84
CA LYS A 333 -17.26 47.34 -13.28
C LYS A 333 -18.66 47.04 -13.78
N ASP A 334 -19.64 46.93 -12.88
CA ASP A 334 -21.03 46.55 -13.21
C ASP A 334 -21.11 45.30 -14.12
N LYS A 335 -20.15 44.43 -13.99
CA LYS A 335 -20.01 43.18 -14.76
C LYS A 335 -19.39 42.08 -13.91
N ALA A 336 -20.04 40.89 -13.94
CA ALA A 336 -19.54 39.67 -13.29
C ALA A 336 -19.22 38.62 -14.36
N SER A 337 -17.99 38.16 -14.42
CA SER A 337 -17.63 36.96 -15.21
C SER A 337 -16.40 36.25 -14.62
N ILE A 338 -16.45 34.92 -14.66
CA ILE A 338 -15.34 34.07 -14.20
C ILE A 338 -14.03 34.43 -14.93
N GLY A 339 -14.08 34.61 -16.26
CA GLY A 339 -12.90 34.95 -17.08
C GLY A 339 -12.32 36.34 -16.77
N MET A 340 -13.10 37.25 -16.23
CA MET A 340 -12.62 38.56 -15.77
C MET A 340 -11.87 38.44 -14.45
N LEU A 341 -12.42 37.69 -13.51
CA LEU A 341 -11.76 37.39 -12.21
C LEU A 341 -10.45 36.63 -12.41
N GLN A 342 -10.42 35.66 -13.32
CA GLN A 342 -9.19 34.95 -13.68
C GLN A 342 -8.07 35.90 -14.14
N ARG A 343 -8.39 36.83 -15.00
CA ARG A 343 -7.41 37.78 -15.58
C ARG A 343 -6.93 38.81 -14.57
N VAL A 344 -7.83 39.36 -13.78
CA VAL A 344 -7.51 40.42 -12.82
C VAL A 344 -6.74 39.91 -11.60
N PHE A 345 -7.21 38.81 -11.05
CA PHE A 345 -6.61 38.21 -9.82
C PHE A 345 -5.57 37.13 -10.12
N LYS A 346 -5.32 36.82 -11.43
CA LYS A 346 -4.38 35.76 -11.87
C LYS A 346 -4.63 34.41 -11.20
N ILE A 347 -5.89 34.01 -11.09
CA ILE A 347 -6.35 32.77 -10.42
C ILE A 347 -6.91 31.78 -11.45
N GLY A 348 -6.88 30.48 -11.11
CA GLY A 348 -7.43 29.42 -11.95
C GLY A 348 -8.97 29.47 -12.03
N PHE A 349 -9.54 28.82 -13.07
CA PHE A 349 -10.98 28.78 -13.33
C PHE A 349 -11.81 28.35 -12.11
N ASN A 350 -11.43 27.25 -11.46
CA ASN A 350 -12.17 26.68 -10.31
C ASN A 350 -12.16 27.63 -9.09
N ARG A 351 -11.08 28.38 -8.88
CA ARG A 351 -11.00 29.37 -7.79
C ARG A 351 -11.84 30.61 -8.12
N ALA A 352 -11.80 31.08 -9.35
CA ALA A 352 -12.63 32.19 -9.83
C ALA A 352 -14.13 31.87 -9.76
N ALA A 353 -14.51 30.63 -10.09
CA ALA A 353 -15.89 30.17 -10.01
C ALA A 353 -16.44 30.08 -8.57
N ARG A 354 -15.58 29.79 -7.57
CA ARG A 354 -15.98 29.77 -6.15
C ARG A 354 -16.13 31.18 -5.56
N ILE A 355 -15.43 32.16 -6.11
CA ILE A 355 -15.53 33.55 -5.67
C ILE A 355 -16.76 34.23 -6.24
N MET A 356 -17.23 33.79 -7.46
CA MET A 356 -18.47 34.22 -8.06
C MET A 356 -19.70 33.73 -7.34
#